data_5b4555b8f5874b960930fcd4fbb92fea
#
_entry.id   5b4555b8f5874b960930fcd4fbb92fea
#
_cell.length_a   1.000
_cell.length_b   1.000
_cell.length_c   1.000
_cell.angle_alpha   90.00
_cell.angle_beta   90.00
_cell.angle_gamma   90.00
#
_symmetry.space_group_name_H-M   'P 1'
#
loop_
_entity.id
_entity.type
_entity.pdbx_description
1 polymer ?
#
loop_
_entity_poly.entity_id
_entity_poly.type
_entity_poly.pdbx_seq_one_letter_code
_entity_poly.pdbx_strand_id
1 'polypeptide(L)'
;MAEALTPEAFRLAIGQFPTGVTVVTTRSDAEDFGTTVSAICPVCADPPMILACLNRFSTTGAAIERSGGFAVNVLSQGQLDLAERFALPGSDFTDVATEPGRHGEPLLTGASARLECRTTELTAHGTHKVFIAAVHRVERRGDGMPLAHFRGRFGCIAPTVDR
;
A
#
# COMPACT_ATOMS: atom_id res chain seq x y z
N MET A 1 -29.38 -0.42 19.59
CA MET A 1 -28.68 0.61 20.39
C MET A 1 -27.31 0.86 19.77
N ALA A 2 -26.86 2.12 19.70
CA ALA A 2 -25.51 2.42 19.26
C ALA A 2 -24.50 1.94 20.32
N GLU A 3 -23.44 1.29 19.87
CA GLU A 3 -22.33 0.87 20.72
C GLU A 3 -21.49 2.09 21.14
N ALA A 4 -20.90 2.05 22.36
CA ALA A 4 -20.02 3.13 22.77
C ALA A 4 -18.79 3.20 21.86
N LEU A 5 -18.39 4.43 21.50
CA LEU A 5 -17.22 4.65 20.63
C LEU A 5 -15.92 4.30 21.37
N THR A 6 -15.40 3.13 21.08
CA THR A 6 -14.08 2.66 21.56
C THR A 6 -13.17 2.36 20.37
N PRO A 7 -11.84 2.32 20.57
CA PRO A 7 -10.91 1.92 19.49
C PRO A 7 -11.21 0.53 18.93
N GLU A 8 -11.76 -0.38 19.75
CA GLU A 8 -12.13 -1.72 19.31
C GLU A 8 -13.41 -1.69 18.48
N ALA A 9 -14.47 -1.03 18.95
CA ALA A 9 -15.71 -0.86 18.20
C ALA A 9 -15.43 -0.20 16.83
N PHE A 10 -14.55 0.82 16.79
CA PHE A 10 -14.13 1.45 15.55
C PHE A 10 -13.41 0.45 14.62
N ARG A 11 -12.44 -0.35 15.13
CA ARG A 11 -11.74 -1.34 14.31
C ARG A 11 -12.68 -2.41 13.75
N LEU A 12 -13.63 -2.88 14.54
CA LEU A 12 -14.64 -3.85 14.11
C LEU A 12 -15.55 -3.27 13.02
N ALA A 13 -15.96 -2.01 13.16
CA ALA A 13 -16.80 -1.33 12.19
C ALA A 13 -16.04 -1.10 10.87
N ILE A 14 -14.83 -0.53 10.92
CA ILE A 14 -14.04 -0.28 9.70
C ILE A 14 -13.58 -1.58 9.04
N GLY A 15 -13.42 -2.66 9.80
CA GLY A 15 -13.14 -3.99 9.28
C GLY A 15 -14.24 -4.57 8.39
N GLN A 16 -15.46 -4.01 8.41
CA GLN A 16 -16.52 -4.37 7.45
C GLN A 16 -16.26 -3.81 6.05
N PHE A 17 -15.32 -2.89 5.89
CA PHE A 17 -14.94 -2.31 4.63
C PHE A 17 -13.80 -3.16 4.00
N PRO A 18 -14.08 -3.94 2.94
CA PRO A 18 -13.04 -4.70 2.26
C PRO A 18 -12.08 -3.76 1.54
N THR A 19 -10.80 -4.04 1.63
CA THR A 19 -9.74 -3.27 0.96
C THR A 19 -8.90 -4.15 0.06
N GLY A 20 -8.27 -3.56 -0.95
CA GLY A 20 -7.11 -4.16 -1.58
C GLY A 20 -5.93 -4.23 -0.62
N VAL A 21 -4.97 -5.08 -0.94
CA VAL A 21 -3.71 -5.20 -0.20
C VAL A 21 -2.57 -4.71 -1.08
N THR A 22 -1.78 -3.79 -0.55
CA THR A 22 -0.63 -3.24 -1.26
C THR A 22 0.63 -3.35 -0.40
N VAL A 23 1.79 -3.38 -1.05
CA VAL A 23 3.06 -3.06 -0.40
C VAL A 23 3.54 -1.72 -0.94
N VAL A 24 3.70 -0.76 -0.05
CA VAL A 24 4.34 0.52 -0.36
C VAL A 24 5.83 0.37 -0.19
N THR A 25 6.60 0.72 -1.22
CA THR A 25 8.05 0.57 -1.25
C THR A 25 8.73 1.88 -1.58
N THR A 26 9.93 2.09 -1.05
CA THR A 26 10.78 3.23 -1.40
C THR A 26 12.24 2.86 -1.23
N ARG A 27 13.12 3.66 -1.83
CA ARG A 27 14.57 3.59 -1.60
C ARG A 27 15.05 4.93 -1.03
N SER A 28 15.77 4.88 0.07
CA SER A 28 16.43 6.04 0.68
C SER A 28 17.80 5.62 1.21
N ASP A 29 18.81 6.47 1.01
CA ASP A 29 20.18 6.22 1.50
C ASP A 29 20.75 4.87 1.03
N ALA A 30 20.45 4.47 -0.22
CA ALA A 30 20.79 3.20 -0.86
C ALA A 30 20.15 1.94 -0.22
N GLU A 31 19.21 2.10 0.71
CA GLU A 31 18.46 1.01 1.34
C GLU A 31 17.03 0.95 0.82
N ASP A 32 16.49 -0.26 0.73
CA ASP A 32 15.12 -0.55 0.34
C ASP A 32 14.23 -0.67 1.57
N PHE A 33 13.07 -0.02 1.52
CA PHE A 33 12.05 -0.04 2.56
C PHE A 33 10.72 -0.47 1.98
N GLY A 34 9.97 -1.26 2.74
CA GLY A 34 8.63 -1.71 2.34
C GLY A 34 7.72 -1.90 3.55
N THR A 35 6.43 -1.67 3.36
CA THR A 35 5.42 -1.97 4.37
C THR A 35 4.08 -2.28 3.72
N THR A 36 3.34 -3.24 4.29
CA THR A 36 2.00 -3.57 3.83
C THR A 36 1.02 -2.50 4.25
N VAL A 37 0.26 -2.00 3.29
CA VAL A 37 -0.72 -0.92 3.48
C VAL A 37 -2.02 -1.29 2.78
N SER A 38 -3.13 -1.23 3.51
CA SER A 38 -4.49 -1.33 2.96
C SER A 38 -5.17 0.04 2.81
N ALA A 39 -4.62 1.06 3.46
CA ALA A 39 -5.14 2.43 3.45
C ALA A 39 -4.57 3.23 2.27
N ILE A 40 -4.91 2.82 1.06
CA ILE A 40 -4.64 3.49 -0.21
C ILE A 40 -5.95 3.95 -0.81
N CYS A 41 -6.01 5.19 -1.28
CA CYS A 41 -7.19 5.74 -1.92
C CYS A 41 -6.81 6.56 -3.16
N PRO A 42 -7.46 6.35 -4.32
CA PRO A 42 -7.35 7.29 -5.44
C PRO A 42 -7.98 8.64 -5.04
N VAL A 43 -7.28 9.73 -5.29
CA VAL A 43 -7.74 11.10 -5.00
C VAL A 43 -8.43 11.68 -6.22
N CYS A 44 -7.77 11.68 -7.36
CA CYS A 44 -8.33 12.13 -8.64
C CYS A 44 -7.61 11.44 -9.81
N ALA A 45 -8.25 11.46 -10.98
CA ALA A 45 -7.71 10.87 -12.20
C ALA A 45 -7.02 11.91 -13.10
N ASP A 46 -7.33 13.18 -12.94
CA ASP A 46 -6.72 14.28 -13.69
C ASP A 46 -6.46 15.49 -12.78
N PRO A 47 -5.20 15.79 -12.42
CA PRO A 47 -4.04 14.90 -12.61
C PRO A 47 -4.15 13.61 -11.78
N PRO A 48 -3.48 12.52 -12.18
CA PRO A 48 -3.59 11.27 -11.44
C PRO A 48 -2.88 11.37 -10.08
N MET A 49 -3.65 11.20 -9.01
CA MET A 49 -3.16 11.32 -7.64
C MET A 49 -3.74 10.24 -6.73
N ILE A 50 -2.96 9.83 -5.76
CA ILE A 50 -3.35 8.88 -4.71
C ILE A 50 -3.03 9.40 -3.32
N LEU A 51 -3.68 8.80 -2.35
CA LEU A 51 -3.42 8.96 -0.92
C LEU A 51 -2.91 7.62 -0.38
N ALA A 52 -1.85 7.66 0.43
CA ALA A 52 -1.36 6.54 1.22
C ALA A 52 -1.29 6.94 2.70
N CYS A 53 -1.87 6.11 3.57
CA CYS A 53 -1.89 6.38 5.01
C CYS A 53 -1.01 5.36 5.74
N LEU A 54 0.10 5.81 6.33
CA LEU A 54 1.08 4.97 7.02
C LEU A 54 1.15 5.34 8.51
N ASN A 55 1.44 4.34 9.35
CA ASN A 55 1.72 4.60 10.76
C ASN A 55 2.89 5.60 10.90
N ARG A 56 2.76 6.58 11.79
CA ARG A 56 3.77 7.63 11.98
C ARG A 56 5.15 7.11 12.44
N PHE A 57 5.20 5.89 12.99
CA PHE A 57 6.43 5.22 13.39
C PHE A 57 6.97 4.25 12.33
N SER A 58 6.34 4.19 11.15
CA SER A 58 6.80 3.36 10.04
C SER A 58 8.18 3.82 9.55
N THR A 59 9.15 2.90 9.52
CA THR A 59 10.47 3.15 8.92
C THR A 59 10.36 3.46 7.44
N THR A 60 9.44 2.79 6.73
CA THR A 60 9.12 3.08 5.33
C THR A 60 8.55 4.48 5.18
N GLY A 61 7.64 4.91 6.06
CA GLY A 61 7.11 6.27 6.05
C GLY A 61 8.20 7.32 6.23
N ALA A 62 9.12 7.12 7.17
CA ALA A 62 10.27 8.00 7.36
C ALA A 62 11.23 8.00 6.15
N ALA A 63 11.42 6.86 5.49
CA ALA A 63 12.21 6.77 4.26
C ALA A 63 11.55 7.51 3.09
N ILE A 64 10.21 7.45 2.95
CA ILE A 64 9.46 8.22 1.95
C ILE A 64 9.61 9.74 2.18
N GLU A 65 9.62 10.20 3.42
CA GLU A 65 9.84 11.62 3.72
C GLU A 65 11.22 12.10 3.25
N ARG A 66 12.24 11.26 3.37
CA ARG A 66 13.60 11.59 2.89
C ARG A 66 13.73 11.50 1.38
N SER A 67 13.21 10.44 0.76
CA SER A 67 13.32 10.22 -0.70
C SER A 67 12.36 11.09 -1.51
N GLY A 68 11.22 11.48 -0.92
CA GLY A 68 10.15 12.23 -1.56
C GLY A 68 9.33 11.41 -2.56
N GLY A 69 9.50 10.08 -2.62
CA GLY A 69 8.77 9.23 -3.54
C GLY A 69 8.62 7.79 -3.08
N PHE A 70 7.69 7.08 -3.68
CA PHE A 70 7.41 5.69 -3.35
C PHE A 70 6.69 4.98 -4.49
N ALA A 71 6.72 3.64 -4.46
CA ALA A 71 5.86 2.84 -5.31
C ALA A 71 4.73 2.20 -4.49
N VAL A 72 3.57 2.05 -5.12
CA VAL A 72 2.47 1.23 -4.62
C VAL A 72 2.39 -0.03 -5.47
N ASN A 73 2.61 -1.17 -4.85
CA ASN A 73 2.51 -2.48 -5.49
C ASN A 73 1.19 -3.12 -5.04
N VAL A 74 0.21 -3.18 -5.93
CA VAL A 74 -1.08 -3.85 -5.68
C VAL A 74 -0.87 -5.35 -5.79
N LEU A 75 -1.01 -6.06 -4.68
CA LEU A 75 -0.69 -7.48 -4.64
C LEU A 75 -1.74 -8.35 -5.34
N SER A 76 -1.25 -9.38 -6.02
CA SER A 76 -2.08 -10.47 -6.53
C SER A 76 -2.36 -11.51 -5.43
N GLN A 77 -3.38 -12.34 -5.64
CA GLN A 77 -3.76 -13.43 -4.72
C GLN A 77 -2.59 -14.35 -4.38
N GLY A 78 -1.65 -14.58 -5.30
CA GLY A 78 -0.48 -15.43 -5.08
C GLY A 78 0.64 -14.80 -4.25
N GLN A 79 0.46 -13.57 -3.76
CA GLN A 79 1.49 -12.81 -3.02
C GLN A 79 1.13 -12.58 -1.54
N LEU A 80 0.39 -13.53 -0.94
CA LEU A 80 0.04 -13.48 0.48
C LEU A 80 1.28 -13.44 1.37
N ASP A 81 2.29 -14.22 1.05
CA ASP A 81 3.58 -14.26 1.76
C ASP A 81 4.27 -12.90 1.81
N LEU A 82 4.22 -12.12 0.72
CA LEU A 82 4.74 -10.75 0.70
C LEU A 82 3.90 -9.80 1.56
N ALA A 83 2.57 -9.95 1.53
CA ALA A 83 1.69 -9.16 2.39
C ALA A 83 1.98 -9.39 3.88
N GLU A 84 2.17 -10.64 4.28
CA GLU A 84 2.49 -11.02 5.65
C GLU A 84 3.90 -10.55 6.05
N ARG A 85 4.89 -10.76 5.17
CA ARG A 85 6.28 -10.32 5.39
C ARG A 85 6.35 -8.82 5.66
N PHE A 86 5.83 -8.00 4.75
CA PHE A 86 5.91 -6.54 4.86
C PHE A 86 4.93 -5.92 5.87
N ALA A 87 4.07 -6.72 6.51
CA ALA A 87 3.29 -6.31 7.67
C ALA A 87 4.13 -6.31 8.97
N LEU A 88 5.26 -7.03 8.98
CA LEU A 88 6.13 -7.14 10.14
C LEU A 88 7.14 -5.98 10.19
N PRO A 89 7.45 -5.44 11.37
CA PRO A 89 8.52 -4.47 11.53
C PRO A 89 9.89 -5.06 11.15
N GLY A 90 10.72 -4.27 10.46
CA GLY A 90 12.07 -4.70 10.09
C GLY A 90 12.13 -5.70 8.94
N SER A 91 11.06 -5.84 8.19
CA SER A 91 11.05 -6.67 6.98
C SER A 91 12.09 -6.18 5.98
N ASP A 92 12.78 -7.13 5.35
CA ASP A 92 13.77 -6.88 4.32
C ASP A 92 13.35 -7.46 2.95
N PHE A 93 14.17 -7.17 1.94
CA PHE A 93 13.94 -7.61 0.56
C PHE A 93 14.74 -8.89 0.20
N THR A 94 15.27 -9.63 1.19
CA THR A 94 15.98 -10.89 0.95
C THR A 94 15.05 -11.87 0.20
N ASP A 95 15.51 -12.37 -0.93
CA ASP A 95 14.76 -13.26 -1.83
C ASP A 95 13.44 -12.70 -2.39
N VAL A 96 13.23 -11.38 -2.29
CA VAL A 96 12.09 -10.72 -2.92
C VAL A 96 12.48 -10.26 -4.32
N ALA A 97 11.79 -10.79 -5.33
CA ALA A 97 12.00 -10.39 -6.71
C ALA A 97 11.46 -8.98 -6.95
N THR A 98 12.36 -8.06 -7.31
CA THR A 98 12.04 -6.66 -7.61
C THR A 98 12.69 -6.18 -8.89
N GLU A 99 12.12 -5.14 -9.47
CA GLU A 99 12.70 -4.32 -10.54
C GLU A 99 12.86 -2.89 -10.00
N PRO A 100 13.90 -2.15 -10.40
CA PRO A 100 14.02 -0.75 -9.99
C PRO A 100 12.98 0.12 -10.69
N GLY A 101 12.28 0.94 -9.93
CA GLY A 101 11.47 2.02 -10.46
C GLY A 101 12.32 3.18 -10.98
N ARG A 102 11.67 4.21 -11.50
CA ARG A 102 12.35 5.37 -12.12
C ARG A 102 13.30 6.10 -11.18
N HIS A 103 13.01 6.10 -9.89
CA HIS A 103 13.82 6.74 -8.86
C HIS A 103 14.49 5.73 -7.92
N GLY A 104 14.53 4.45 -8.32
CA GLY A 104 15.18 3.38 -7.58
C GLY A 104 14.29 2.65 -6.57
N GLU A 105 13.04 3.09 -6.38
CA GLU A 105 12.08 2.39 -5.54
C GLU A 105 11.85 0.95 -6.01
N PRO A 106 11.82 -0.06 -5.12
CA PRO A 106 11.58 -1.43 -5.52
C PRO A 106 10.16 -1.63 -6.05
N LEU A 107 10.05 -2.15 -7.27
CA LEU A 107 8.78 -2.57 -7.87
C LEU A 107 8.67 -4.09 -7.75
N LEU A 108 7.69 -4.58 -6.99
CA LEU A 108 7.53 -6.01 -6.75
C LEU A 108 7.13 -6.75 -8.03
N THR A 109 7.87 -7.79 -8.35
CA THR A 109 7.54 -8.68 -9.48
C THR A 109 6.25 -9.44 -9.18
N GLY A 110 5.37 -9.57 -10.18
CA GLY A 110 4.09 -10.29 -10.04
C GLY A 110 2.96 -9.50 -9.38
N ALA A 111 3.17 -8.26 -8.98
CA ALA A 111 2.09 -7.39 -8.54
C ALA A 111 1.08 -7.15 -9.67
N SER A 112 -0.22 -7.10 -9.34
CA SER A 112 -1.30 -6.87 -10.30
C SER A 112 -1.25 -5.48 -10.93
N ALA A 113 -0.80 -4.50 -10.16
CA ALA A 113 -0.49 -3.15 -10.66
C ALA A 113 0.65 -2.54 -9.84
N ARG A 114 1.42 -1.66 -10.47
CA ARG A 114 2.49 -0.89 -9.85
C ARG A 114 2.31 0.58 -10.21
N LEU A 115 2.35 1.45 -9.20
CA LEU A 115 2.24 2.90 -9.38
C LEU A 115 3.51 3.54 -8.80
N GLU A 116 4.19 4.36 -9.60
CA GLU A 116 5.35 5.14 -9.15
C GLU A 116 4.87 6.56 -8.83
N CYS A 117 5.15 7.02 -7.61
CA CYS A 117 4.52 8.19 -7.01
C CYS A 117 5.54 9.16 -6.43
N ARG A 118 5.24 10.47 -6.52
CA ARG A 118 5.98 11.53 -5.83
C ARG A 118 5.06 12.24 -4.84
N THR A 119 5.50 12.32 -3.60
CA THR A 119 4.77 13.02 -2.54
C THR A 119 4.66 14.50 -2.87
N THR A 120 3.44 15.01 -2.88
CA THR A 120 3.14 16.43 -3.08
C THR A 120 2.73 17.11 -1.78
N GLU A 121 2.14 16.35 -0.85
CA GLU A 121 1.70 16.83 0.44
C GLU A 121 1.84 15.72 1.49
N LEU A 122 2.21 16.12 2.72
CA LEU A 122 2.29 15.24 3.87
C LEU A 122 1.62 15.91 5.06
N THR A 123 0.67 15.21 5.68
CA THR A 123 0.00 15.66 6.89
C THR A 123 0.01 14.56 7.96
N ALA A 124 -0.03 14.95 9.23
CA ALA A 124 -0.06 14.01 10.34
C ALA A 124 -1.38 14.10 11.10
N HIS A 125 -2.01 12.97 11.32
CA HIS A 125 -3.28 12.86 12.02
C HIS A 125 -3.25 11.69 13.02
N GLY A 126 -3.28 12.01 14.30
CA GLY A 126 -3.23 11.01 15.36
C GLY A 126 -1.98 10.13 15.26
N THR A 127 -2.18 8.84 15.04
CA THR A 127 -1.10 7.84 14.94
C THR A 127 -0.59 7.61 13.50
N HIS A 128 -1.10 8.34 12.52
CA HIS A 128 -0.79 8.14 11.11
C HIS A 128 -0.31 9.41 10.41
N LYS A 129 0.43 9.20 9.34
CA LYS A 129 0.80 10.19 8.33
C LYS A 129 0.07 9.89 7.04
N VAL A 130 -0.45 10.93 6.41
CA VAL A 130 -1.16 10.87 5.14
C VAL A 130 -0.26 11.49 4.07
N PHE A 131 0.14 10.67 3.12
CA PHE A 131 0.94 11.07 1.96
C PHE A 131 -0.01 11.27 0.77
N ILE A 132 -0.15 12.48 0.28
CA ILE A 132 -0.79 12.77 -1.01
C ILE A 132 0.32 12.77 -2.06
N ALA A 133 0.13 12.04 -3.15
CA ALA A 133 1.17 11.86 -4.15
C ALA A 133 0.62 11.92 -5.59
N ALA A 134 1.37 12.58 -6.45
CA ALA A 134 1.17 12.51 -7.89
C ALA A 134 1.70 11.17 -8.43
N VAL A 135 0.92 10.52 -9.28
CA VAL A 135 1.30 9.27 -9.95
C VAL A 135 1.96 9.62 -11.28
N HIS A 136 3.20 9.18 -11.49
CA HIS A 136 3.97 9.49 -12.69
C HIS A 136 4.03 8.33 -13.68
N ARG A 137 3.88 7.11 -13.18
CA ARG A 137 3.88 5.90 -14.01
C ARG A 137 2.95 4.87 -13.41
N VAL A 138 2.26 4.18 -14.28
CA VAL A 138 1.40 3.05 -13.94
C VAL A 138 1.77 1.87 -14.82
N GLU A 139 1.91 0.72 -14.23
CA GLU A 139 1.98 -0.55 -14.92
C GLU A 139 0.90 -1.47 -14.39
N ARG A 140 0.08 -2.04 -15.27
CA ARG A 140 -0.93 -3.03 -14.95
C ARG A 140 -0.52 -4.35 -15.57
N ARG A 141 -0.50 -5.41 -14.77
CA ARG A 141 -0.18 -6.77 -15.20
C ARG A 141 -1.40 -7.66 -15.05
N GLY A 142 -1.83 -8.20 -16.17
CA GLY A 142 -2.71 -9.37 -16.24
C GLY A 142 -4.09 -9.23 -15.62
N ASP A 143 -4.78 -10.37 -15.65
CA ASP A 143 -6.15 -10.56 -15.16
C ASP A 143 -6.18 -11.36 -13.85
N GLY A 144 -5.07 -11.33 -13.09
CA GLY A 144 -4.94 -12.04 -11.83
C GLY A 144 -5.91 -11.50 -10.76
N MET A 145 -6.41 -12.41 -9.93
CA MET A 145 -7.27 -12.05 -8.80
C MET A 145 -6.49 -11.17 -7.82
N PRO A 146 -7.03 -10.02 -7.37
CA PRO A 146 -6.39 -9.18 -6.40
C PRO A 146 -6.40 -9.83 -5.02
N LEU A 147 -5.34 -9.62 -4.24
CA LEU A 147 -5.34 -9.91 -2.82
C LEU A 147 -6.21 -8.87 -2.11
N ALA A 148 -7.13 -9.32 -1.28
CA ALA A 148 -8.02 -8.48 -0.49
C ALA A 148 -7.86 -8.74 1.00
N HIS A 149 -8.21 -7.75 1.81
CA HIS A 149 -8.27 -7.87 3.27
C HIS A 149 -9.67 -7.48 3.76
N PHE A 150 -10.27 -8.36 4.57
CA PHE A 150 -11.61 -8.19 5.11
C PHE A 150 -11.74 -8.85 6.48
N ARG A 151 -12.23 -8.12 7.47
CA ARG A 151 -12.43 -8.61 8.85
C ARG A 151 -11.19 -9.29 9.46
N GLY A 152 -10.00 -8.70 9.24
CA GLY A 152 -8.74 -9.24 9.76
C GLY A 152 -8.23 -10.48 9.03
N ARG A 153 -8.75 -10.80 7.85
CA ARG A 153 -8.36 -11.97 7.04
C ARG A 153 -8.01 -11.55 5.61
N PHE A 154 -7.10 -12.28 5.01
CA PHE A 154 -6.81 -12.16 3.59
C PHE A 154 -7.74 -13.07 2.78
N GLY A 155 -8.03 -12.65 1.56
CA GLY A 155 -8.86 -13.36 0.61
C GLY A 155 -8.69 -12.79 -0.80
N CYS A 156 -9.58 -13.15 -1.70
CA CYS A 156 -9.65 -12.58 -3.05
C CYS A 156 -11.07 -12.10 -3.33
N ILE A 157 -11.18 -11.16 -4.29
CA ILE A 157 -12.47 -10.67 -4.77
C ILE A 157 -12.64 -11.19 -6.19
N ALA A 158 -13.67 -12.02 -6.40
CA ALA A 158 -14.08 -12.46 -7.73
C ALA A 158 -15.14 -11.50 -8.28
N PRO A 159 -15.02 -11.03 -9.54
CA PRO A 159 -16.12 -10.35 -10.20
C PRO A 159 -17.34 -11.27 -10.26
N THR A 160 -18.50 -10.72 -9.90
CA THR A 160 -19.76 -11.48 -9.94
C THR A 160 -20.54 -11.29 -11.23
N VAL A 161 -20.15 -10.31 -12.04
CA VAL A 161 -20.75 -10.00 -13.35
C VAL A 161 -19.68 -9.45 -14.30
N ASP A 162 -19.66 -9.94 -15.51
CA ASP A 162 -18.95 -9.32 -16.62
C ASP A 162 -19.77 -8.10 -17.10
N ARG A 163 -19.14 -6.96 -17.19
CA ARG A 163 -19.74 -5.76 -17.80
C ARG A 163 -19.15 -5.52 -19.16
#